data_62258c7eeed32902043878581e6410b1
#
_entry.id   62258c7eeed32902043878581e6410b1
#
_cell.length_a   1.000
_cell.length_b   1.000
_cell.length_c   1.000
_cell.angle_alpha   90.00
_cell.angle_beta   90.00
_cell.angle_gamma   90.00
#
_symmetry.space_group_name_H-M   'P 1'
#
loop_
_entity.id
_entity.type
_entity.pdbx_description
1 polymer ?
#
loop_
_entity_poly.entity_id
_entity_poly.type
_entity_poly.pdbx_seq_one_letter_code
_entity_poly.pdbx_strand_id
1 'polypeptide(L)'
;MGLPLRRHAAYRVGVDDEVAGGPVRATMFVRGMVQGVGFRWWTRARALELGLDGHARNTTDGRVEVVAQGSREAVDALEALLRETPSTTRRPGHVDGVIVQHGVPRDGITGFVER
;
A
#
# COMPACT_ATOMS: atom_id res chain seq x y z
N MET A 1 6.15 -0.84 -33.21
CA MET A 1 6.36 -0.94 -32.84
C MET A 1 6.24 -0.76 -32.31
N GLY A 2 6.13 -0.45 -31.61
CA GLY A 2 6.00 -0.46 -30.92
C GLY A 2 5.87 -0.24 -30.20
N LEU A 3 5.64 -0.15 -29.94
CA LEU A 3 5.59 -0.18 -29.26
C LEU A 3 5.44 0.35 -28.63
N PRO A 4 5.33 0.50 -28.22
CA PRO A 4 5.21 0.74 -27.63
C PRO A 4 5.23 1.23 -26.99
N LEU A 5 4.98 1.51 -26.73
CA LEU A 5 5.16 1.62 -26.35
C LEU A 5 5.17 2.11 -25.71
N ARG A 6 4.96 2.39 -25.58
CA ARG A 6 5.13 2.48 -25.24
C ARG A 6 5.25 2.92 -24.72
N ARG A 7 5.07 3.09 -24.55
CA ARG A 7 5.38 3.09 -24.29
C ARG A 7 5.78 3.35 -23.93
N HIS A 8 5.94 3.43 -23.64
CA HIS A 8 6.57 3.28 -23.46
C HIS A 8 7.17 3.59 -23.22
N ALA A 9 6.95 4.14 -23.10
CA ALA A 9 7.59 3.94 -23.14
C ALA A 9 8.14 4.22 -22.83
N ALA A 10 8.22 4.58 -22.52
CA ALA A 10 8.73 4.38 -22.43
C ALA A 10 9.24 4.49 -21.98
N TYR A 11 9.60 4.62 -21.54
CA TYR A 11 10.16 4.22 -21.31
C TYR A 11 10.73 4.33 -20.70
N ARG A 12 10.52 5.00 -20.47
CA ARG A 12 11.02 4.69 -20.12
C ARG A 12 11.59 4.60 -19.60
N VAL A 13 11.61 4.99 -19.34
CA VAL A 13 12.12 4.58 -19.01
C VAL A 13 12.42 4.40 -18.30
N GLY A 14 12.47 4.56 -17.99
CA GLY A 14 12.64 4.05 -17.57
C GLY A 14 12.67 3.68 -16.87
N VAL A 15 12.55 3.75 -16.68
CA VAL A 15 12.50 3.00 -16.39
C VAL A 15 12.53 2.48 -15.91
N ASP A 16 12.35 2.71 -15.58
CA ASP A 16 12.26 2.00 -15.42
C ASP A 16 12.13 1.42 -15.20
N ASP A 17 11.91 1.45 -15.06
CA ASP A 17 11.63 0.78 -15.13
C ASP A 17 11.42 0.09 -15.12
N GLU A 18 11.49 -0.13 -14.97
CA GLU A 18 11.19 -0.67 -15.02
C GLU A 18 10.82 -1.40 -15.23
N VAL A 19 11.80 -1.94 -14.79
CA VAL A 19 10.79 -2.63 -15.20
C VAL A 19 9.54 -2.12 -14.89
N ALA A 20 9.42 -1.45 -15.48
CA ALA A 20 8.22 -0.73 -15.31
C ALA A 20 7.06 -1.68 -15.31
N GLY A 21 6.10 -1.49 -14.50
CA GLY A 21 4.87 -2.24 -14.47
C GLY A 21 4.87 -3.52 -13.66
N GLY A 22 6.00 -3.93 -13.12
CA GLY A 22 6.04 -5.07 -12.22
C GLY A 22 5.47 -4.74 -10.85
N PRO A 23 5.10 -5.76 -10.06
CA PRO A 23 4.58 -5.51 -8.72
C PRO A 23 5.63 -4.89 -7.81
N VAL A 24 5.16 -4.13 -6.83
CA VAL A 24 6.00 -3.55 -5.79
C VAL A 24 5.50 -4.00 -4.43
N ARG A 25 6.35 -3.89 -3.42
CA ARG A 25 6.00 -4.20 -2.03
C ARG A 25 6.41 -3.04 -1.14
N ALA A 26 5.53 -2.64 -0.25
CA ALA A 26 5.81 -1.60 0.74
C ALA A 26 5.34 -2.03 2.10
N THR A 27 6.12 -1.69 3.12
CA THR A 27 5.73 -1.82 4.51
C THR A 27 5.53 -0.42 5.05
N MET A 28 4.34 -0.14 5.56
CA MET A 28 3.95 1.17 6.05
C MET A 28 3.66 1.07 7.53
N PHE A 29 4.36 1.86 8.32
CA PHE A 29 4.12 1.91 9.77
C PHE A 29 3.31 3.15 10.07
N VAL A 30 2.09 2.94 10.58
CA VAL A 30 1.14 4.01 10.84
C VAL A 30 1.09 4.26 12.34
N ARG A 31 1.35 5.49 12.75
CA ARG A 31 1.24 5.88 14.16
C ARG A 31 0.09 6.85 14.38
N GLY A 32 -0.46 6.83 15.57
CA GLY A 32 -1.58 7.66 15.96
C GLY A 32 -2.55 6.88 16.82
N MET A 33 -3.81 7.28 16.82
CA MET A 33 -4.88 6.54 17.48
C MET A 33 -5.44 5.54 16.48
N VAL A 34 -4.73 4.43 16.29
CA VAL A 34 -5.01 3.47 15.21
C VAL A 34 -5.27 2.05 15.70
N GLN A 35 -5.01 1.74 16.98
CA GLN A 35 -5.31 0.42 17.53
C GLN A 35 -6.65 0.45 18.26
N GLY A 36 -7.42 -0.66 18.15
CA GLY A 36 -8.67 -0.82 18.89
C GLY A 36 -9.85 0.00 18.36
N VAL A 37 -9.75 0.56 17.15
CA VAL A 37 -10.77 1.44 16.58
C VAL A 37 -11.32 0.97 15.24
N GLY A 38 -10.92 -0.22 14.77
CA GLY A 38 -11.34 -0.73 13.47
C GLY A 38 -10.44 -0.31 12.31
N PHE A 39 -9.26 0.22 12.61
CA PHE A 39 -8.35 0.74 11.58
C PHE A 39 -7.84 -0.37 10.66
N ARG A 40 -7.49 -1.55 11.21
CA ARG A 40 -7.01 -2.68 10.39
C ARG A 40 -8.11 -3.18 9.46
N TRP A 41 -9.35 -3.19 9.92
CA TRP A 41 -10.50 -3.58 9.10
C TRP A 41 -10.68 -2.60 7.93
N TRP A 42 -10.63 -1.30 8.22
CA TRP A 42 -10.71 -0.26 7.19
C TRP A 42 -9.58 -0.42 6.16
N THR A 43 -8.34 -0.64 6.65
CA THR A 43 -7.18 -0.84 5.79
C THR A 43 -7.37 -2.04 4.87
N ARG A 44 -7.84 -3.16 5.44
CA ARG A 44 -8.10 -4.36 4.65
C ARG A 44 -9.12 -4.09 3.55
N ALA A 45 -10.21 -3.41 3.87
CA ALA A 45 -11.24 -3.09 2.89
C ALA A 45 -10.68 -2.23 1.75
N ARG A 46 -9.89 -1.21 2.08
CA ARG A 46 -9.27 -0.36 1.06
C ARG A 46 -8.27 -1.14 0.20
N ALA A 47 -7.46 -1.98 0.84
CA ALA A 47 -6.49 -2.79 0.12
C ALA A 47 -7.16 -3.76 -0.86
N LEU A 48 -8.24 -4.42 -0.44
CA LEU A 48 -8.99 -5.33 -1.31
C LEU A 48 -9.61 -4.59 -2.49
N GLU A 49 -10.15 -3.39 -2.28
CA GLU A 49 -10.69 -2.56 -3.37
C GLU A 49 -9.62 -2.21 -4.39
N LEU A 50 -8.38 -2.05 -3.94
CA LEU A 50 -7.25 -1.70 -4.81
C LEU A 50 -6.58 -2.93 -5.42
N GLY A 51 -7.03 -4.14 -5.10
CA GLY A 51 -6.44 -5.36 -5.62
C GLY A 51 -5.09 -5.69 -5.01
N LEU A 52 -4.83 -5.23 -3.78
CA LEU A 52 -3.56 -5.46 -3.11
C LEU A 52 -3.59 -6.73 -2.28
N ASP A 53 -2.42 -7.37 -2.19
CA ASP A 53 -2.17 -8.49 -1.29
C ASP A 53 -1.34 -8.01 -0.11
N GLY A 54 -1.46 -8.68 1.04
CA GLY A 54 -0.66 -8.33 2.21
C GLY A 54 -1.40 -8.50 3.51
N HIS A 55 -1.08 -7.64 4.47
CA HIS A 55 -1.71 -7.71 5.79
C HIS A 55 -1.60 -6.39 6.56
N ALA A 56 -2.46 -6.28 7.58
CA ALA A 56 -2.38 -5.20 8.56
C ALA A 56 -2.36 -5.84 9.96
N ARG A 57 -1.41 -5.44 10.81
CA ARG A 57 -1.32 -5.96 12.18
C ARG A 57 -0.95 -4.85 13.16
N ASN A 58 -1.41 -4.99 14.40
CA ASN A 58 -0.98 -4.11 15.47
C ASN A 58 0.44 -4.47 15.87
N THR A 59 1.26 -3.46 16.16
CA THR A 59 2.59 -3.66 16.70
C THR A 59 2.57 -3.44 18.21
N THR A 60 3.60 -3.91 18.90
CA THR A 60 3.66 -3.78 20.36
C THR A 60 3.87 -2.34 20.81
N ASP A 61 4.38 -1.48 19.93
CA ASP A 61 4.61 -0.06 20.25
C ASP A 61 3.43 0.85 19.86
N GLY A 62 2.28 0.28 19.60
CA GLY A 62 1.04 1.05 19.37
C GLY A 62 0.77 1.44 17.92
N ARG A 63 1.65 1.07 17.00
CA ARG A 63 1.44 1.36 15.58
C ARG A 63 0.64 0.26 14.90
N VAL A 64 0.22 0.52 13.66
CA VAL A 64 -0.27 -0.53 12.75
C VAL A 64 0.75 -0.67 11.64
N GLU A 65 1.19 -1.90 11.41
CA GLU A 65 2.05 -2.24 10.28
C GLU A 65 1.17 -2.70 9.13
N VAL A 66 1.29 -2.03 8.00
CA VAL A 66 0.56 -2.38 6.78
C VAL A 66 1.57 -2.82 5.74
N VAL A 67 1.51 -4.09 5.34
CA VAL A 67 2.34 -4.60 4.25
C VAL A 67 1.44 -4.78 3.04
N ALA A 68 1.79 -4.12 1.93
CA ALA A 68 0.98 -4.12 0.73
C ALA A 68 1.82 -4.45 -0.48
N GLN A 69 1.30 -5.31 -1.35
CA GLN A 69 1.99 -5.75 -2.55
C GLN A 69 1.01 -5.76 -3.71
N GLY A 70 1.44 -5.21 -4.83
CA GLY A 70 0.61 -5.11 -6.02
C GLY A 70 1.19 -4.08 -6.97
N SER A 71 0.34 -3.52 -7.84
CA SER A 71 0.80 -2.48 -8.76
C SER A 71 1.29 -1.26 -7.97
N ARG A 72 2.25 -0.53 -8.54
CA ARG A 72 2.74 0.69 -7.91
C ARG A 72 1.61 1.69 -7.66
N GLU A 73 0.72 1.85 -8.65
CA GLU A 73 -0.41 2.77 -8.50
C GLU A 73 -1.31 2.39 -7.32
N ALA A 74 -1.57 1.08 -7.15
CA ALA A 74 -2.42 0.62 -6.06
C ALA A 74 -1.73 0.81 -4.70
N VAL A 75 -0.45 0.50 -4.60
CA VAL A 75 0.32 0.70 -3.36
C VAL A 75 0.38 2.19 -3.01
N ASP A 76 0.66 3.05 -4.00
CA ASP A 76 0.69 4.50 -3.78
C ASP A 76 -0.69 5.02 -3.38
N ALA A 77 -1.77 4.48 -3.96
CA ALA A 77 -3.12 4.88 -3.61
C ALA A 77 -3.45 4.52 -2.16
N LEU A 78 -3.04 3.35 -1.69
CA LEU A 78 -3.26 2.97 -0.29
C LEU A 78 -2.47 3.90 0.64
N GLU A 79 -1.23 4.19 0.31
CA GLU A 79 -0.43 5.15 1.11
C GLU A 79 -1.13 6.50 1.19
N ALA A 80 -1.65 7.00 0.07
CA ALA A 80 -2.37 8.27 0.05
C ALA A 80 -3.59 8.24 0.95
N LEU A 81 -4.35 7.14 0.94
CA LEU A 81 -5.52 7.00 1.81
C LEU A 81 -5.13 6.96 3.29
N LEU A 82 -4.01 6.33 3.63
CA LEU A 82 -3.50 6.30 5.00
C LEU A 82 -3.08 7.70 5.49
N ARG A 83 -2.61 8.55 4.59
CA ARG A 83 -2.11 9.89 4.92
C ARG A 83 -3.17 10.99 4.85
N GLU A 84 -4.31 10.75 4.21
CA GLU A 84 -5.32 11.79 4.01
C GLU A 84 -5.73 12.47 5.32
N THR A 85 -5.86 13.78 5.28
CA THR A 85 -6.39 14.57 6.38
C THR A 85 -7.19 15.73 5.81
N PRO A 86 -8.53 15.75 5.99
CA PRO A 86 -9.36 14.69 6.56
C PRO A 86 -9.52 13.51 5.61
N SER A 87 -9.90 12.35 6.15
CA SER A 87 -10.16 11.16 5.35
C SER A 87 -11.42 11.32 4.50
N THR A 88 -11.34 10.90 3.24
CA THR A 88 -12.50 10.86 2.35
C THR A 88 -13.20 9.49 2.36
N THR A 89 -12.68 8.53 3.11
CA THR A 89 -13.19 7.15 3.14
C THR A 89 -13.58 6.70 4.54
N ARG A 90 -13.84 7.64 5.44
CA ARG A 90 -14.26 7.38 6.83
C ARG A 90 -13.25 6.51 7.57
N ARG A 91 -11.96 6.82 7.42
CA ARG A 91 -10.91 6.11 8.15
C ARG A 91 -11.11 6.33 9.65
N PRO A 92 -11.23 5.24 10.46
CA PRO A 92 -11.40 5.38 11.90
C PRO A 92 -10.10 5.78 12.57
N GLY A 93 -10.20 6.38 13.75
CA GLY A 93 -9.05 6.79 14.52
C GLY A 93 -8.42 8.07 14.00
N HIS A 94 -7.14 8.24 14.30
CA HIS A 94 -6.39 9.42 13.91
C HIS A 94 -4.96 9.03 13.55
N VAL A 95 -4.50 9.48 12.39
CA VAL A 95 -3.15 9.16 11.90
C VAL A 95 -2.27 10.38 12.10
N ASP A 96 -1.18 10.21 12.85
CA ASP A 96 -0.19 11.25 13.10
C ASP A 96 0.98 11.18 12.12
N GLY A 97 1.25 10.01 11.57
CA GLY A 97 2.33 9.85 10.61
C GLY A 97 2.38 8.46 10.02
N VAL A 98 3.00 8.36 8.86
CA VAL A 98 3.22 7.11 8.14
C VAL A 98 4.66 7.06 7.68
N ILE A 99 5.35 5.98 8.00
CA ILE A 99 6.71 5.72 7.53
C ILE A 99 6.64 4.56 6.55
N VAL A 100 7.23 4.72 5.37
CA VAL A 100 7.16 3.71 4.31
C VAL A 100 8.56 3.17 4.01
N GLN A 101 8.65 1.85 3.94
CA GLN A 101 9.86 1.14 3.52
C GLN A 101 9.50 0.29 2.31
N HIS A 102 10.28 0.40 1.25
CA HIS A 102 10.07 -0.42 0.06
C HIS A 102 10.87 -1.71 0.16
N GLY A 103 10.30 -2.78 -0.36
CA GLY A 103 10.91 -4.10 -0.32
C GLY A 103 10.73 -4.83 -1.63
N VAL A 104 11.23 -6.05 -1.65
CA VAL A 104 11.12 -6.92 -2.83
C VAL A 104 9.80 -7.69 -2.75
N PRO A 105 9.02 -7.73 -3.84
CA PRO A 105 7.81 -8.55 -3.86
C PRO A 105 8.10 -10.01 -3.54
N ARG A 106 7.15 -10.68 -2.89
CA ARG A 106 7.25 -12.08 -2.50
C ARG A 106 6.23 -12.90 -3.27
N ASP A 107 6.65 -14.08 -3.69
CA ASP A 107 5.77 -15.05 -4.35
C ASP A 107 4.81 -15.67 -3.33
N GLY A 108 3.66 -16.13 -3.82
CA GLY A 108 2.73 -16.90 -3.01
C GLY A 108 1.90 -16.09 -2.03
N ILE A 109 1.99 -14.76 -2.07
CA ILE A 109 1.18 -13.89 -1.23
C ILE A 109 -0.11 -13.59 -1.98
N THR A 110 -1.25 -13.99 -1.42
CA THR A 110 -2.55 -13.71 -2.02
C THR A 110 -3.54 -13.27 -0.95
N GLY A 111 -4.38 -12.31 -1.29
CA GLY A 111 -5.38 -11.76 -0.39
C GLY A 111 -4.79 -10.78 0.61
N PHE A 112 -5.67 -10.11 1.33
CA PHE A 112 -5.27 -9.13 2.35
C PHE A 112 -5.95 -9.51 3.66
N VAL A 113 -5.17 -9.68 4.71
CA VAL A 113 -5.67 -10.18 6.00
C VAL A 113 -5.34 -9.23 7.14
N GLU A 114 -6.19 -9.27 8.18
CA GLU A 114 -5.86 -8.66 9.48
C GLU A 114 -5.11 -9.70 10.30
N ARG A 115 -4.09 -9.26 10.98
CA ARG A 115 -3.31 -10.10 11.88
C ARG A 115 -3.31 -9.59 13.30
#